data_3f89b088fc756b254f9fa5888903fc00
#
_entry.id   3f89b088fc756b254f9fa5888903fc00
#
_cell.length_a   1.000
_cell.length_b   1.000
_cell.length_c   1.000
_cell.angle_alpha   90.00
_cell.angle_beta   90.00
_cell.angle_gamma   90.00
#
_symmetry.space_group_name_H-M   'P 1'
#
loop_
_entity.id
_entity.type
_entity.pdbx_description
1 polymer ?
#
loop_
_entity_poly.entity_id
_entity_poly.type
_entity_poly.pdbx_seq_one_letter_code
_entity_poly.pdbx_strand_id
1 'polypeptide(L)'
;ETGFINCCKIPDPSNGEGSVFSSKAGIWLVTARELYQMFVSNKPKFERCANTYILAIDELGTEETDFCEYGNRYKPIEQLLSYRYDKMLPTIITTNLPMADIRPKYGDRLAERLNELMEVVHMPDINFRKIH
;
A
#
# COMPACT_ATOMS: atom_id res chain seq x y z
N GLU A 1 -13.51 9.85 -12.48
CA GLU A 1 -12.14 9.84 -12.01
C GLU A 1 -11.49 8.51 -12.23
N THR A 2 -10.27 8.51 -12.61
CA THR A 2 -9.56 7.26 -12.87
C THR A 2 -8.90 6.76 -11.61
N GLY A 3 -8.88 5.46 -11.47
CA GLY A 3 -8.12 4.85 -10.41
C GLY A 3 -6.69 4.59 -10.83
N PHE A 4 -5.84 4.39 -9.86
CA PHE A 4 -4.44 4.08 -10.09
C PHE A 4 -4.10 2.75 -9.47
N ILE A 5 -3.19 2.05 -10.10
CA ILE A 5 -2.54 0.92 -9.49
C ILE A 5 -1.07 1.24 -9.44
N ASN A 6 -0.53 1.27 -8.25
CA ASN A 6 0.87 1.56 -8.04
C ASN A 6 1.57 0.29 -7.57
N CYS A 7 2.59 -0.10 -8.29
CA CYS A 7 3.30 -1.33 -7.96
C CYS A 7 4.75 -1.01 -7.70
N CYS A 8 5.28 -1.51 -6.63
CA CYS A 8 6.71 -1.42 -6.42
C CYS A 8 7.41 -2.47 -7.26
N LYS A 9 8.67 -2.22 -7.51
CA LYS A 9 9.45 -3.17 -8.29
C LYS A 9 9.64 -4.44 -7.50
N ILE A 10 9.53 -5.55 -8.19
CA ILE A 10 9.72 -6.84 -7.56
C ILE A 10 11.22 -7.10 -7.48
N PRO A 11 11.72 -7.56 -6.34
CA PRO A 11 13.14 -7.88 -6.22
C PRO A 11 13.56 -8.92 -7.25
N ASP A 12 14.83 -8.92 -7.57
CA ASP A 12 15.39 -9.80 -8.57
C ASP A 12 15.06 -11.25 -8.22
N PRO A 13 14.38 -11.96 -9.10
CA PRO A 13 14.05 -13.34 -8.81
C PRO A 13 15.25 -14.29 -8.84
N SER A 14 16.40 -13.81 -9.28
CA SER A 14 17.57 -14.67 -9.33
C SER A 14 18.01 -15.17 -7.97
N ASN A 15 17.53 -14.57 -6.90
CA ASN A 15 17.85 -15.05 -5.57
C ASN A 15 16.96 -16.22 -5.15
N GLY A 16 16.08 -16.68 -6.00
CA GLY A 16 15.28 -17.85 -5.74
C GLY A 16 14.02 -17.64 -4.95
N GLU A 17 13.72 -16.42 -4.62
CA GLU A 17 12.55 -16.16 -3.79
C GLU A 17 11.25 -16.34 -4.54
N GLY A 18 11.27 -16.24 -5.85
CA GLY A 18 10.05 -16.31 -6.61
C GLY A 18 9.29 -17.60 -6.47
N SER A 19 10.01 -18.70 -6.25
CA SER A 19 9.34 -19.97 -6.16
C SER A 19 8.61 -20.17 -4.84
N VAL A 20 9.02 -19.43 -3.83
CA VAL A 20 8.46 -19.63 -2.49
C VAL A 20 7.04 -19.13 -2.42
N PHE A 21 6.81 -17.90 -2.85
CA PHE A 21 5.47 -17.33 -2.67
C PHE A 21 4.49 -17.85 -3.69
N SER A 22 4.93 -18.45 -4.76
CA SER A 22 4.00 -18.95 -5.76
C SER A 22 3.14 -20.08 -5.24
N SER A 23 3.60 -20.76 -4.22
CA SER A 23 2.87 -21.93 -3.73
C SER A 23 1.89 -21.58 -2.63
N LYS A 24 2.23 -20.67 -1.75
CA LYS A 24 1.40 -20.46 -0.58
C LYS A 24 1.13 -19.03 -0.23
N ALA A 25 2.14 -18.21 -0.39
CA ALA A 25 2.07 -16.88 0.17
C ALA A 25 0.95 -16.09 -0.45
N GLY A 26 0.79 -16.21 -1.75
CA GLY A 26 -0.19 -15.42 -2.38
C GLY A 26 -0.02 -13.96 -2.08
N ILE A 27 -1.07 -13.21 -2.32
CA ILE A 27 -1.10 -11.78 -2.08
C ILE A 27 -2.07 -11.54 -0.94
N TRP A 28 -1.61 -10.80 0.05
CA TRP A 28 -2.51 -10.39 1.13
C TRP A 28 -3.19 -9.11 0.70
N LEU A 29 -4.48 -9.20 0.47
CA LEU A 29 -5.28 -8.07 0.02
C LEU A 29 -5.99 -7.43 1.20
N VAL A 30 -5.85 -6.13 1.35
CA VAL A 30 -6.42 -5.42 2.48
C VAL A 30 -6.73 -3.99 2.01
N THR A 31 -7.77 -3.38 2.59
CA THR A 31 -8.03 -1.98 2.28
C THR A 31 -7.19 -1.10 3.20
N ALA A 32 -6.95 0.13 2.76
CA ALA A 32 -6.23 1.07 3.60
C ALA A 32 -6.96 1.33 4.91
N ARG A 33 -8.29 1.36 4.84
CA ARG A 33 -9.09 1.55 6.05
C ARG A 33 -8.93 0.39 7.02
N GLU A 34 -8.89 -0.83 6.51
CA GLU A 34 -8.67 -1.99 7.37
C GLU A 34 -7.29 -1.94 8.01
N LEU A 35 -6.28 -1.50 7.27
CA LEU A 35 -4.95 -1.36 7.84
C LEU A 35 -4.95 -0.35 8.98
N TYR A 36 -5.63 0.75 8.79
CA TYR A 36 -5.72 1.75 9.84
C TYR A 36 -6.39 1.15 11.08
N GLN A 37 -7.48 0.42 10.90
CA GLN A 37 -8.16 -0.21 12.01
C GLN A 37 -7.29 -1.23 12.72
N MET A 38 -6.50 -1.97 11.97
CA MET A 38 -5.57 -2.90 12.59
C MET A 38 -4.55 -2.19 13.47
N PHE A 39 -4.04 -1.06 12.99
CA PHE A 39 -3.09 -0.30 13.81
C PHE A 39 -3.72 0.14 15.12
N VAL A 40 -4.98 0.53 15.08
CA VAL A 40 -5.67 1.03 16.26
C VAL A 40 -6.01 -0.11 17.22
N SER A 41 -6.50 -1.23 16.72
CA SER A 41 -7.08 -2.23 17.59
C SER A 41 -6.46 -3.62 17.51
N ASN A 42 -5.55 -3.87 16.57
CA ASN A 42 -4.94 -5.20 16.45
C ASN A 42 -3.54 -5.07 15.85
N LYS A 43 -2.63 -4.53 16.65
CA LYS A 43 -1.29 -4.27 16.17
C LYS A 43 -0.54 -5.52 15.71
N PRO A 44 -0.68 -6.67 16.34
CA PRO A 44 -0.01 -7.86 15.82
C PRO A 44 -0.43 -8.19 14.39
N LYS A 45 -1.70 -8.01 14.06
CA LYS A 45 -2.15 -8.26 12.70
C LYS A 45 -1.62 -7.20 11.74
N PHE A 46 -1.54 -5.95 12.20
CA PHE A 46 -0.95 -4.87 11.41
C PHE A 46 0.49 -5.21 11.07
N GLU A 47 1.24 -5.72 12.04
CA GLU A 47 2.64 -6.04 11.81
C GLU A 47 2.79 -7.25 10.89
N ARG A 48 1.87 -8.20 10.97
CA ARG A 48 1.91 -9.31 10.02
C ARG A 48 1.67 -8.84 8.60
N CYS A 49 0.76 -7.88 8.42
CA CYS A 49 0.55 -7.28 7.10
C CYS A 49 1.80 -6.56 6.63
N ALA A 50 2.44 -5.81 7.52
CA ALA A 50 3.64 -5.07 7.16
C ALA A 50 4.76 -5.98 6.70
N ASN A 51 4.80 -7.20 7.22
CA ASN A 51 5.88 -8.12 6.94
C ASN A 51 5.55 -9.17 5.89
N THR A 52 4.34 -9.19 5.38
CA THR A 52 4.00 -10.15 4.34
C THR A 52 4.77 -9.84 3.07
N TYR A 53 5.06 -10.85 2.26
CA TYR A 53 5.90 -10.63 1.10
C TYR A 53 5.21 -9.70 0.10
N ILE A 54 4.05 -10.08 -0.40
CA ILE A 54 3.31 -9.23 -1.34
C ILE A 54 2.07 -8.72 -0.64
N LEU A 55 1.95 -7.40 -0.56
CA LEU A 55 0.80 -6.76 0.07
C LEU A 55 0.08 -5.92 -0.97
N ALA A 56 -1.22 -6.12 -1.07
CA ALA A 56 -2.06 -5.30 -1.95
C ALA A 56 -2.96 -4.43 -1.07
N ILE A 57 -2.79 -3.13 -1.19
CA ILE A 57 -3.57 -2.17 -0.42
C ILE A 57 -4.58 -1.53 -1.35
N ASP A 58 -5.86 -1.74 -1.05
CA ASP A 58 -6.94 -1.24 -1.89
C ASP A 58 -7.48 0.06 -1.32
N GLU A 59 -7.87 0.96 -2.20
CA GLU A 59 -8.55 2.20 -1.83
C GLU A 59 -7.73 3.10 -0.93
N LEU A 60 -6.45 3.25 -1.26
CA LEU A 60 -5.61 4.19 -0.52
C LEU A 60 -6.20 5.58 -0.65
N GLY A 61 -6.28 6.29 0.46
CA GLY A 61 -6.84 7.63 0.49
C GLY A 61 -8.19 7.72 1.17
N THR A 62 -8.82 6.57 1.45
CA THR A 62 -10.12 6.58 2.14
C THR A 62 -9.97 6.50 3.65
N GLU A 63 -8.78 6.18 4.14
CA GLU A 63 -8.54 6.02 5.56
C GLU A 63 -8.14 7.35 6.19
N GLU A 64 -8.12 7.37 7.51
CA GLU A 64 -7.56 8.50 8.22
C GLU A 64 -6.04 8.40 8.20
N THR A 65 -5.38 9.55 8.14
CA THR A 65 -3.94 9.55 8.04
C THR A 65 -3.25 9.51 9.40
N ASP A 66 -3.88 10.09 10.40
CA ASP A 66 -3.24 10.27 11.69
C ASP A 66 -4.00 9.54 12.78
N PHE A 67 -3.26 8.99 13.71
CA PHE A 67 -3.82 8.37 14.90
C PHE A 67 -3.07 8.95 16.11
N CYS A 68 -3.83 9.47 17.08
CA CYS A 68 -3.25 10.07 18.27
C CYS A 68 -3.56 9.21 19.48
N GLU A 69 -2.53 8.92 20.26
CA GLU A 69 -2.69 8.14 21.47
C GLU A 69 -1.66 8.63 22.51
N TYR A 70 -2.14 8.95 23.69
CA TYR A 70 -1.28 9.40 24.78
C TYR A 70 -0.38 10.56 24.36
N GLY A 71 -0.94 11.51 23.62
CA GLY A 71 -0.18 12.66 23.19
C GLY A 71 0.74 12.45 22.02
N ASN A 72 0.84 11.24 21.53
CA ASN A 72 1.69 10.93 20.38
C ASN A 72 0.84 10.81 19.12
N ARG A 73 1.40 11.30 18.02
CA ARG A 73 0.73 11.23 16.72
C ARG A 73 1.43 10.21 15.87
N TYR A 74 0.64 9.29 15.32
CA TYR A 74 1.14 8.24 14.45
C TYR A 74 0.51 8.37 13.08
N LYS A 75 1.24 7.94 12.06
CA LYS A 75 0.74 7.89 10.69
C LYS A 75 0.87 6.44 10.21
N PRO A 76 -0.16 5.63 10.47
CA PRO A 76 -0.02 4.18 10.27
C PRO A 76 0.31 3.77 8.84
N ILE A 77 -0.38 4.35 7.85
CA ILE A 77 -0.15 3.95 6.46
C ILE A 77 1.23 4.41 6.00
N GLU A 78 1.62 5.63 6.36
CA GLU A 78 2.94 6.10 6.01
C GLU A 78 4.03 5.25 6.63
N GLN A 79 3.83 4.87 7.89
CA GLN A 79 4.79 4.00 8.58
C GLN A 79 4.92 2.66 7.90
N LEU A 80 3.80 2.06 7.55
CA LEU A 80 3.81 0.75 6.91
C LEU A 80 4.48 0.81 5.54
N LEU A 81 4.15 1.80 4.75
CA LEU A 81 4.73 1.92 3.42
C LEU A 81 6.21 2.23 3.47
N SER A 82 6.62 3.08 4.41
CA SER A 82 8.05 3.38 4.57
C SER A 82 8.82 2.15 5.00
N TYR A 83 8.24 1.38 5.91
CA TYR A 83 8.87 0.14 6.36
C TYR A 83 9.04 -0.84 5.19
N ARG A 84 7.99 -1.00 4.39
CA ARG A 84 8.06 -1.92 3.26
C ARG A 84 9.01 -1.40 2.18
N TYR A 85 9.09 -0.09 2.02
CA TYR A 85 10.06 0.51 1.11
C TYR A 85 11.48 0.13 1.55
N ASP A 86 11.76 0.32 2.84
CA ASP A 86 13.10 0.04 3.35
C ASP A 86 13.46 -1.44 3.23
N LYS A 87 12.48 -2.31 3.34
CA LYS A 87 12.70 -3.75 3.24
C LYS A 87 12.58 -4.28 1.83
N MET A 88 12.27 -3.41 0.87
CA MET A 88 12.12 -3.79 -0.53
C MET A 88 11.06 -4.86 -0.72
N LEU A 89 9.97 -4.75 0.02
CA LEU A 89 8.87 -5.70 -0.09
C LEU A 89 7.88 -5.27 -1.15
N PRO A 90 7.51 -6.15 -2.09
CA PRO A 90 6.58 -5.79 -3.16
C PRO A 90 5.23 -5.35 -2.62
N THR A 91 4.75 -4.23 -3.10
CA THR A 91 3.50 -3.66 -2.63
C THR A 91 2.69 -3.16 -3.83
N ILE A 92 1.41 -3.51 -3.85
CA ILE A 92 0.48 -3.06 -4.87
C ILE A 92 -0.52 -2.13 -4.20
N ILE A 93 -0.76 -0.98 -4.81
CA ILE A 93 -1.66 0.01 -4.23
C ILE A 93 -2.65 0.44 -5.28
N THR A 94 -3.93 0.42 -4.93
CA THR A 94 -4.94 1.06 -5.76
C THR A 94 -5.43 2.31 -5.04
N THR A 95 -5.70 3.35 -5.80
CA THR A 95 -6.16 4.59 -5.22
C THR A 95 -6.91 5.40 -6.26
N ASN A 96 -7.85 6.20 -5.78
CA ASN A 96 -8.53 7.17 -6.60
C ASN A 96 -7.90 8.55 -6.49
N LEU A 97 -6.84 8.68 -5.68
CA LEU A 97 -6.17 9.95 -5.54
C LEU A 97 -5.25 10.20 -6.72
N PRO A 98 -5.31 11.38 -7.33
CA PRO A 98 -4.28 11.77 -8.29
C PRO A 98 -2.93 11.82 -7.58
N MET A 99 -1.87 11.60 -8.34
CA MET A 99 -0.54 11.65 -7.74
C MET A 99 -0.26 12.98 -7.05
N ALA A 100 -0.85 14.05 -7.58
CA ALA A 100 -0.67 15.37 -6.99
C ALA A 100 -1.26 15.46 -5.58
N ASP A 101 -2.23 14.61 -5.25
CA ASP A 101 -2.88 14.64 -3.95
C ASP A 101 -2.21 13.73 -2.92
N ILE A 102 -1.28 12.90 -3.36
CA ILE A 102 -0.57 12.01 -2.45
C ILE A 102 0.30 12.82 -1.48
N ARG A 103 0.99 13.82 -2.01
CA ARG A 103 1.91 14.62 -1.20
C ARG A 103 1.19 15.39 -0.09
N PRO A 104 0.08 16.09 -0.36
CA PRO A 104 -0.60 16.78 0.73
C PRO A 104 -1.16 15.85 1.79
N LYS A 105 -1.57 14.65 1.41
CA LYS A 105 -2.19 13.75 2.35
C LYS A 105 -1.17 12.95 3.16
N TYR A 106 -0.12 12.49 2.53
CA TYR A 106 0.83 11.58 3.19
C TYR A 106 2.20 12.19 3.44
N GLY A 107 2.48 13.37 2.89
CA GLY A 107 3.74 14.04 3.13
C GLY A 107 4.72 13.87 1.99
N ASP A 108 5.71 14.77 1.97
CA ASP A 108 6.70 14.80 0.90
C ASP A 108 7.53 13.53 0.86
N ARG A 109 7.91 13.06 2.04
CA ARG A 109 8.81 11.93 2.13
C ARG A 109 8.22 10.68 1.51
N LEU A 110 6.97 10.37 1.86
CA LEU A 110 6.35 9.20 1.28
C LEU A 110 6.07 9.38 -0.19
N ALA A 111 5.65 10.58 -0.58
CA ALA A 111 5.39 10.84 -2.00
C ALA A 111 6.62 10.63 -2.85
N GLU A 112 7.78 11.07 -2.36
CA GLU A 112 9.01 10.88 -3.11
C GLU A 112 9.41 9.41 -3.18
N ARG A 113 9.23 8.68 -2.10
CA ARG A 113 9.56 7.26 -2.10
C ARG A 113 8.66 6.47 -3.04
N LEU A 114 7.37 6.77 -3.05
CA LEU A 114 6.47 6.11 -3.96
C LEU A 114 6.82 6.42 -5.41
N ASN A 115 7.17 7.67 -5.67
CA ASN A 115 7.54 8.08 -7.02
C ASN A 115 8.80 7.36 -7.50
N GLU A 116 9.69 7.06 -6.59
CA GLU A 116 10.95 6.41 -6.89
C GLU A 116 10.79 4.93 -7.17
N LEU A 117 9.98 4.27 -6.35
CA LEU A 117 9.91 2.81 -6.37
C LEU A 117 8.75 2.25 -7.15
N MET A 118 7.69 3.00 -7.31
CA MET A 118 6.46 2.46 -7.86
C MET A 118 6.25 2.87 -9.30
N GLU A 119 5.71 1.94 -10.06
CA GLU A 119 5.20 2.23 -11.39
C GLU A 119 3.73 2.56 -11.30
N VAL A 120 3.35 3.66 -11.92
CA VAL A 120 1.96 4.09 -11.90
C VAL A 120 1.26 3.60 -13.15
N VAL A 121 0.16 2.88 -12.95
CA VAL A 121 -0.65 2.40 -14.05
C VAL A 121 -2.00 3.08 -13.95
N HIS A 122 -2.37 3.83 -14.99
CA HIS A 122 -3.65 4.50 -15.03
C HIS A 122 -4.70 3.52 -15.52
N MET A 123 -5.75 3.38 -14.73
CA MET A 123 -6.85 2.52 -15.12
C MET A 123 -7.86 3.34 -15.92
N PRO A 124 -8.40 2.78 -16.99
CA PRO A 124 -9.41 3.51 -17.76
C PRO A 124 -10.64 3.80 -16.92
N ASP A 125 -11.29 4.91 -17.22
CA ASP A 125 -12.52 5.28 -16.54
C ASP A 125 -13.69 4.57 -17.20
N ILE A 126 -13.67 3.24 -17.13
CA ILE A 126 -14.69 2.41 -17.73
C ILE A 126 -15.35 1.59 -16.65
N ASN A 127 -16.67 1.66 -16.61
CA ASN A 127 -17.42 0.88 -15.66
C ASN A 127 -17.86 -0.42 -16.32
N PHE A 128 -17.06 -1.47 -16.11
CA PHE A 128 -17.34 -2.75 -16.73
C PHE A 128 -18.63 -3.39 -16.24
N ARG A 129 -19.13 -2.97 -15.10
CA ARG A 129 -20.39 -3.51 -14.60
C ARG A 129 -21.58 -3.08 -15.43
N LYS A 130 -21.47 -1.97 -16.13
CA LYS A 130 -22.56 -1.50 -16.98
C LYS A 130 -22.61 -2.15 -18.35
N ILE A 131 -21.58 -2.89 -18.68
CA ILE A 131 -21.51 -3.55 -19.98
C ILE A 131 -22.40 -4.78 -20.03
N HIS A 132 -22.69 -5.34 -18.89
CA HIS A 132 -23.51 -6.57 -18.81
C HIS A 132 -24.99 -6.33 -18.75
#